data_1195161af927fddf4ee850865184881d
#
_entry.id   1195161af927fddf4ee850865184881d
#
_cell.length_a   1.000
_cell.length_b   1.000
_cell.length_c   1.000
_cell.angle_alpha   90.00
_cell.angle_beta   90.00
_cell.angle_gamma   90.00
#
_symmetry.space_group_name_H-M   'P 1'
#
loop_
_entity.id
_entity.type
_entity.pdbx_description
1 polymer ?
#
loop_
_entity_poly.entity_id
_entity_poly.type
_entity_poly.pdbx_seq_one_letter_code
_entity_poly.pdbx_strand_id
1 'polypeptide(L)'
;MEDLSRNPGPDSAAELSVEELRSAPRFTLLIRSAKLICEGAEYLCIIRDVSASGVRLRIFHKLPPVQRFSLELSTGERYDLDRVWESPDHAGFRFADWIEVKDFIAEASPYPKRALRLRLEFDAKVSADGNSAEAKVRDLSREGARIETTLPLAIRQKVHFTAKGLPTIVGNVCWRSRSAYGLVFQQVFSFEELAKLAAQLQPITTQPGAPAAPRRFA
;
A
#
# COMPACT_ATOMS: atom_id res chain seq x y z
N MET A 1 32.66 -39.68 52.64
CA MET A 1 33.70 -39.05 51.86
C MET A 1 33.13 -38.95 50.47
N GLU A 2 32.48 -37.81 50.30
CA GLU A 2 32.92 -36.70 49.42
C GLU A 2 32.88 -37.11 47.96
N ASP A 3 32.20 -36.45 47.07
CA ASP A 3 32.35 -35.03 46.77
C ASP A 3 31.21 -34.50 45.87
N LEU A 4 30.63 -33.41 46.29
CA LEU A 4 30.46 -32.13 45.62
C LEU A 4 29.81 -32.07 44.19
N SER A 5 28.67 -31.54 44.24
CA SER A 5 28.20 -30.34 43.50
C SER A 5 28.92 -30.03 42.18
N ARG A 6 28.21 -30.14 41.12
CA ARG A 6 28.32 -29.18 40.01
C ARG A 6 26.94 -28.76 39.53
N ASN A 7 26.61 -27.59 39.93
CA ASN A 7 25.53 -26.79 39.40
C ASN A 7 25.97 -26.29 38.01
N PRO A 8 25.28 -26.53 36.92
CA PRO A 8 25.50 -25.78 35.70
C PRO A 8 24.66 -24.52 35.76
N GLY A 9 25.34 -23.39 35.66
CA GLY A 9 24.80 -22.04 35.65
C GLY A 9 23.80 -21.78 34.50
N PRO A 10 23.01 -20.72 34.66
CA PRO A 10 22.05 -20.30 33.64
C PRO A 10 22.75 -19.46 32.58
N ASP A 11 23.17 -20.08 31.49
CA ASP A 11 23.52 -19.34 30.25
C ASP A 11 23.41 -20.30 29.07
N SER A 12 22.19 -20.45 28.60
CA SER A 12 21.90 -20.95 27.29
C SER A 12 20.69 -20.17 26.79
N ALA A 13 20.92 -18.89 26.51
CA ALA A 13 20.09 -18.18 25.55
C ALA A 13 20.29 -18.91 24.21
N ALA A 14 19.39 -19.84 23.91
CA ALA A 14 19.37 -20.56 22.67
C ALA A 14 19.28 -19.53 21.53
N GLU A 15 20.38 -19.32 20.84
CA GLU A 15 20.39 -18.75 19.50
C GLU A 15 19.56 -19.69 18.63
N LEU A 16 18.27 -19.34 18.47
CA LEU A 16 17.40 -20.01 17.51
C LEU A 16 18.08 -19.90 16.14
N SER A 17 18.47 -21.02 15.58
CA SER A 17 19.14 -21.05 14.28
C SER A 17 18.23 -20.44 13.23
N VAL A 18 18.82 -19.83 12.21
CA VAL A 18 18.10 -19.22 11.08
C VAL A 18 17.20 -20.27 10.36
N GLU A 19 17.47 -21.56 10.55
CA GLU A 19 16.64 -22.66 10.06
C GLU A 19 15.38 -22.89 10.89
N GLU A 20 15.39 -22.73 12.20
CA GLU A 20 14.19 -22.84 13.05
C GLU A 20 13.21 -21.70 12.83
N LEU A 21 13.68 -20.51 12.45
CA LEU A 21 12.83 -19.40 12.00
C LEU A 21 12.12 -19.66 10.67
N ARG A 22 12.49 -20.72 9.94
CA ARG A 22 11.87 -21.13 8.65
C ARG A 22 10.80 -22.22 8.80
N SER A 23 10.48 -22.66 10.00
CA SER A 23 9.63 -23.84 10.24
C SER A 23 8.12 -23.63 10.01
N ALA A 24 7.64 -22.39 9.84
CA ALA A 24 6.23 -22.14 9.55
C ALA A 24 5.92 -22.46 8.08
N PRO A 25 4.88 -23.24 7.77
CA PRO A 25 4.48 -23.52 6.40
C PRO A 25 4.16 -22.22 5.66
N ARG A 26 4.71 -22.08 4.45
CA ARG A 26 4.46 -20.95 3.57
C ARG A 26 3.35 -21.30 2.61
N PHE A 27 2.38 -20.41 2.52
CA PHE A 27 1.33 -20.51 1.54
C PHE A 27 1.64 -19.57 0.37
N THR A 28 1.83 -20.13 -0.82
CA THR A 28 1.91 -19.34 -2.05
C THR A 28 0.52 -18.89 -2.40
N LEU A 29 0.28 -17.62 -2.30
CA LEU A 29 -1.02 -17.03 -2.58
C LEU A 29 -1.22 -16.78 -4.06
N LEU A 30 -2.48 -16.87 -4.47
CA LEU A 30 -2.94 -16.22 -5.69
C LEU A 30 -2.54 -14.75 -5.62
N ILE A 31 -2.06 -14.22 -6.75
CA ILE A 31 -1.58 -12.84 -6.90
C ILE A 31 -2.62 -11.85 -6.36
N ARG A 32 -2.37 -11.24 -5.22
CA ARG A 32 -3.25 -10.28 -4.56
C ARG A 32 -2.58 -8.92 -4.44
N SER A 33 -3.31 -7.90 -4.87
CA SER A 33 -2.87 -6.52 -4.72
C SER A 33 -3.14 -6.00 -3.32
N ALA A 34 -2.20 -5.25 -2.77
CA ALA A 34 -2.30 -4.60 -1.47
C ALA A 34 -1.59 -3.25 -1.50
N LYS A 35 -1.69 -2.50 -0.41
CA LYS A 35 -0.95 -1.26 -0.21
C LYS A 35 0.06 -1.43 0.92
N LEU A 36 1.28 -0.97 0.69
CA LEU A 36 2.24 -0.69 1.75
C LEU A 36 2.12 0.78 2.13
N ILE A 37 1.98 1.05 3.40
CA ILE A 37 1.83 2.40 3.95
C ILE A 37 3.00 2.67 4.89
N CYS A 38 3.66 3.81 4.71
CA CYS A 38 4.64 4.30 5.65
C CYS A 38 4.67 5.83 5.62
N GLU A 39 4.78 6.45 6.79
CA GLU A 39 4.87 7.92 6.93
C GLU A 39 3.81 8.71 6.13
N GLY A 40 2.60 8.13 6.00
CA GLY A 40 1.49 8.72 5.27
C GLY A 40 1.52 8.50 3.74
N ALA A 41 2.61 7.97 3.19
CA ALA A 41 2.70 7.58 1.79
C ALA A 41 2.13 6.16 1.57
N GLU A 42 1.49 5.95 0.42
CA GLU A 42 0.85 4.69 0.05
C GLU A 42 1.48 4.13 -1.24
N TYR A 43 1.97 2.90 -1.19
CA TYR A 43 2.63 2.22 -2.31
C TYR A 43 1.88 0.94 -2.68
N LEU A 44 1.74 0.67 -3.97
CA LEU A 44 1.14 -0.59 -4.43
C LEU A 44 2.15 -1.73 -4.40
N CYS A 45 1.69 -2.87 -3.93
CA CYS A 45 2.45 -4.12 -3.93
C CYS A 45 1.56 -5.31 -4.26
N ILE A 46 2.18 -6.46 -4.56
CA ILE A 46 1.49 -7.73 -4.78
C ILE A 46 2.00 -8.74 -3.75
N ILE A 47 1.08 -9.33 -3.00
CA ILE A 47 1.38 -10.40 -2.05
C ILE A 47 1.73 -11.65 -2.85
N ARG A 48 2.89 -12.26 -2.57
CA ARG A 48 3.39 -13.47 -3.21
C ARG A 48 3.29 -14.69 -2.32
N ASP A 49 3.80 -14.57 -1.11
CA ASP A 49 3.76 -15.63 -0.11
C ASP A 49 3.45 -15.04 1.25
N VAL A 50 2.82 -15.83 2.11
CA VAL A 50 2.54 -15.49 3.50
C VAL A 50 2.78 -16.70 4.40
N SER A 51 3.22 -16.43 5.61
CA SER A 51 3.27 -17.37 6.73
C SER A 51 2.69 -16.68 7.97
N ALA A 52 2.54 -17.40 9.07
CA ALA A 52 2.05 -16.80 10.31
C ALA A 52 2.95 -15.66 10.82
N SER A 53 4.23 -15.64 10.47
CA SER A 53 5.21 -14.66 10.98
C SER A 53 5.68 -13.64 9.93
N GLY A 54 5.35 -13.80 8.64
CA GLY A 54 5.89 -12.89 7.62
C GLY A 54 5.25 -13.01 6.26
N VAL A 55 5.56 -12.04 5.40
CA VAL A 55 5.01 -11.90 4.06
C VAL A 55 6.11 -11.50 3.07
N ARG A 56 6.06 -12.07 1.86
CA ARG A 56 6.86 -11.64 0.72
C ARG A 56 5.98 -10.89 -0.26
N LEU A 57 6.43 -9.70 -0.62
CA LEU A 57 5.73 -8.80 -1.53
C LEU A 57 6.55 -8.58 -2.80
N ARG A 58 5.89 -8.54 -3.95
CA ARG A 58 6.46 -7.95 -5.15
C ARG A 58 6.26 -6.44 -5.07
N ILE A 59 7.33 -5.71 -5.29
CA ILE A 59 7.39 -4.25 -5.33
C ILE A 59 7.75 -3.78 -6.74
N PHE A 60 7.50 -2.52 -7.08
CA PHE A 60 7.72 -1.99 -8.44
C PHE A 60 8.67 -0.79 -8.48
N HIS A 61 9.18 -0.42 -7.32
CA HIS A 61 10.14 0.66 -7.11
C HIS A 61 10.89 0.40 -5.81
N LYS A 62 11.99 1.10 -5.62
CA LYS A 62 12.71 1.08 -4.35
C LYS A 62 11.84 1.65 -3.23
N LEU A 63 11.76 0.95 -2.12
CA LEU A 63 11.00 1.42 -0.96
C LEU A 63 11.75 2.52 -0.20
N PRO A 64 11.05 3.40 0.53
CA PRO A 64 11.68 4.37 1.42
C PRO A 64 12.60 3.69 2.45
N PRO A 65 13.67 4.37 2.91
CA PRO A 65 14.64 3.80 3.84
C PRO A 65 14.11 3.76 5.29
N VAL A 66 12.88 3.29 5.46
CA VAL A 66 12.23 3.11 6.77
C VAL A 66 12.14 1.64 7.12
N GLN A 67 12.02 1.33 8.40
CA GLN A 67 11.94 -0.05 8.88
C GLN A 67 10.51 -0.54 9.01
N ARG A 68 9.58 0.34 9.42
CA ARG A 68 8.20 -0.01 9.72
C ARG A 68 7.26 0.38 8.60
N PHE A 69 6.35 -0.52 8.27
CA PHE A 69 5.31 -0.37 7.29
C PHE A 69 3.98 -0.90 7.85
N SER A 70 2.88 -0.53 7.22
CA SER A 70 1.59 -1.19 7.41
C SER A 70 1.11 -1.74 6.08
N LEU A 71 0.71 -3.00 6.01
CA LEU A 71 0.11 -3.63 4.84
C LEU A 71 -1.41 -3.51 4.94
N GLU A 72 -2.02 -2.83 3.99
CA GLU A 72 -3.48 -2.72 3.89
C GLU A 72 -4.01 -3.61 2.77
N LEU A 73 -4.87 -4.54 3.09
CA LEU A 73 -5.55 -5.41 2.14
C LEU A 73 -6.68 -4.68 1.41
N SER A 74 -7.24 -5.30 0.37
CA SER A 74 -8.40 -4.77 -0.36
C SER A 74 -9.66 -4.66 0.49
N THR A 75 -9.74 -5.39 1.59
CA THR A 75 -10.80 -5.33 2.61
C THR A 75 -10.70 -4.10 3.52
N GLY A 76 -9.52 -3.46 3.57
CA GLY A 76 -9.20 -2.39 4.51
C GLY A 76 -8.52 -2.87 5.79
N GLU A 77 -8.36 -4.18 5.97
CA GLU A 77 -7.59 -4.73 7.08
C GLU A 77 -6.12 -4.32 6.98
N ARG A 78 -5.50 -4.08 8.14
CA ARG A 78 -4.12 -3.61 8.24
C ARG A 78 -3.30 -4.50 9.15
N TYR A 79 -2.06 -4.73 8.72
CA TYR A 79 -1.06 -5.51 9.42
C TYR A 79 0.23 -4.72 9.52
N ASP A 80 0.74 -4.55 10.72
CA ASP A 80 2.01 -3.86 10.95
C ASP A 80 3.18 -4.78 10.61
N LEU A 81 4.16 -4.23 9.89
CA LEU A 81 5.27 -4.96 9.29
C LEU A 81 6.61 -4.32 9.64
N ASP A 82 7.60 -5.16 9.96
CA ASP A 82 9.01 -4.78 9.97
C ASP A 82 9.70 -5.32 8.71
N ARG A 83 10.44 -4.45 8.00
CA ARG A 83 11.20 -4.86 6.82
C ARG A 83 12.39 -5.71 7.23
N VAL A 84 12.54 -6.87 6.58
CA VAL A 84 13.67 -7.80 6.82
C VAL A 84 14.70 -7.69 5.70
N TRP A 85 14.25 -7.66 4.44
CA TRP A 85 15.12 -7.54 3.27
C TRP A 85 14.39 -6.92 2.09
N GLU A 86 15.16 -6.41 1.13
CA GLU A 86 14.67 -5.85 -0.13
C GLU A 86 15.58 -6.26 -1.28
N SER A 87 14.99 -6.55 -2.43
CA SER A 87 15.63 -6.75 -3.73
C SER A 87 14.98 -5.81 -4.76
N PRO A 88 15.44 -5.75 -6.00
CA PRO A 88 14.89 -4.82 -7.00
C PRO A 88 13.39 -4.91 -7.23
N ASP A 89 12.82 -6.11 -7.09
CA ASP A 89 11.41 -6.40 -7.40
C ASP A 89 10.64 -7.10 -6.27
N HIS A 90 11.30 -7.41 -5.15
CA HIS A 90 10.68 -8.06 -4.00
C HIS A 90 11.18 -7.49 -2.69
N ALA A 91 10.34 -7.58 -1.66
CA ALA A 91 10.73 -7.29 -0.30
C ALA A 91 10.08 -8.30 0.66
N GLY A 92 10.82 -8.68 1.70
CA GLY A 92 10.37 -9.55 2.76
C GLY A 92 10.14 -8.77 4.05
N PHE A 93 9.02 -9.07 4.68
CA PHE A 93 8.59 -8.42 5.91
C PHE A 93 8.21 -9.46 6.95
N ARG A 94 8.39 -9.11 8.22
CA ARG A 94 7.89 -9.83 9.36
C ARG A 94 6.66 -9.09 9.90
N PHE A 95 5.61 -9.81 10.25
CA PHE A 95 4.48 -9.24 10.96
C PHE A 95 4.91 -8.84 12.39
N ALA A 96 4.39 -7.73 12.89
CA ALA A 96 4.62 -7.31 14.27
C ALA A 96 3.99 -8.32 15.26
N ASP A 97 2.82 -8.86 14.93
CA ASP A 97 2.10 -9.89 15.64
C ASP A 97 1.91 -11.12 14.77
N TRP A 98 1.79 -12.30 15.35
CA TRP A 98 1.43 -13.52 14.64
C TRP A 98 0.02 -13.43 14.06
N ILE A 99 -0.15 -13.88 12.82
CA ILE A 99 -1.43 -13.84 12.13
C ILE A 99 -1.98 -15.24 11.85
N GLU A 100 -3.31 -15.35 11.82
CA GLU A 100 -3.99 -16.52 11.29
C GLU A 100 -4.00 -16.46 9.76
N VAL A 101 -3.18 -17.30 9.13
CA VAL A 101 -3.01 -17.29 7.66
C VAL A 101 -4.33 -17.55 6.93
N LYS A 102 -5.21 -18.36 7.52
CA LYS A 102 -6.53 -18.67 6.94
C LYS A 102 -7.39 -17.39 6.81
N ASP A 103 -7.40 -16.56 7.84
CA ASP A 103 -8.18 -15.32 7.87
C ASP A 103 -7.58 -14.30 6.90
N PHE A 104 -6.26 -14.19 6.89
CA PHE A 104 -5.54 -13.35 5.92
C PHE A 104 -5.85 -13.76 4.47
N ILE A 105 -5.95 -15.08 4.18
CA ILE A 105 -6.28 -15.57 2.84
C ILE A 105 -7.76 -15.40 2.52
N ALA A 106 -8.65 -15.60 3.47
CA ALA A 106 -10.09 -15.59 3.24
C ALA A 106 -10.59 -14.21 2.76
N GLU A 107 -9.94 -13.11 3.20
CA GLU A 107 -10.38 -11.74 2.92
C GLU A 107 -11.92 -11.64 3.00
N ALA A 108 -12.48 -12.11 4.10
CA ALA A 108 -13.92 -12.10 4.30
C ALA A 108 -14.41 -10.64 4.35
N SER A 109 -15.00 -10.19 3.26
CA SER A 109 -15.62 -8.86 3.21
C SER A 109 -17.08 -9.01 2.72
N PRO A 110 -18.03 -8.42 3.42
CA PRO A 110 -19.43 -8.38 2.98
C PRO A 110 -19.64 -7.47 1.76
N TYR A 111 -18.61 -6.69 1.38
CA TYR A 111 -18.70 -5.75 0.28
C TYR A 111 -17.94 -6.26 -0.96
N PRO A 112 -18.38 -5.90 -2.18
CA PRO A 112 -17.68 -6.20 -3.41
C PRO A 112 -16.25 -5.62 -3.35
N LYS A 113 -15.26 -6.39 -3.82
CA LYS A 113 -13.88 -5.94 -3.90
C LYS A 113 -13.78 -4.70 -4.79
N ARG A 114 -13.35 -3.59 -4.22
CA ARG A 114 -13.10 -2.35 -4.96
C ARG A 114 -11.64 -2.32 -5.42
N ALA A 115 -11.42 -1.70 -6.58
CA ALA A 115 -10.07 -1.40 -7.03
C ALA A 115 -9.35 -0.56 -5.96
N LEU A 116 -8.10 -0.92 -5.66
CA LEU A 116 -7.27 -0.18 -4.70
C LEU A 116 -7.13 1.27 -5.14
N ARG A 117 -7.35 2.19 -4.22
CA ARG A 117 -7.17 3.62 -4.39
C ARG A 117 -6.05 4.10 -3.52
N LEU A 118 -5.13 4.85 -4.11
CA LEU A 118 -4.04 5.50 -3.41
C LEU A 118 -4.44 6.93 -3.07
N ARG A 119 -4.21 7.34 -1.83
CA ARG A 119 -4.32 8.74 -1.43
C ARG A 119 -3.09 9.47 -1.92
N LEU A 120 -3.25 10.21 -3.00
CA LEU A 120 -2.19 10.97 -3.65
C LEU A 120 -2.65 12.39 -3.85
N GLU A 121 -1.97 13.34 -3.21
CA GLU A 121 -2.26 14.75 -3.39
C GLU A 121 -1.23 15.37 -4.33
N PHE A 122 -1.68 15.82 -5.50
CA PHE A 122 -0.85 16.53 -6.47
C PHE A 122 -1.69 17.43 -7.36
N ASP A 123 -1.02 18.42 -7.93
CA ASP A 123 -1.65 19.40 -8.82
C ASP A 123 -1.75 18.82 -10.25
N ALA A 124 -2.89 19.10 -10.88
CA ALA A 124 -3.23 18.67 -12.22
C ALA A 124 -4.00 19.76 -12.94
N LYS A 125 -4.21 19.58 -14.25
CA LYS A 125 -5.08 20.42 -15.06
C LYS A 125 -6.17 19.57 -15.67
N VAL A 126 -7.39 20.05 -15.59
CA VAL A 126 -8.54 19.42 -16.24
C VAL A 126 -9.08 20.36 -17.34
N SER A 127 -9.44 19.80 -18.47
CA SER A 127 -10.06 20.54 -19.58
C SER A 127 -11.26 19.79 -20.15
N ALA A 128 -12.28 20.55 -20.53
CA ALA A 128 -13.52 20.07 -21.12
C ALA A 128 -14.13 21.17 -22.00
N ASP A 129 -14.60 20.81 -23.19
CA ASP A 129 -15.32 21.70 -24.12
C ASP A 129 -14.60 23.06 -24.36
N GLY A 130 -13.26 23.02 -24.53
CA GLY A 130 -12.44 24.20 -24.76
C GLY A 130 -12.07 25.00 -23.51
N ASN A 131 -12.68 24.75 -22.37
CA ASN A 131 -12.35 25.37 -21.09
C ASN A 131 -11.34 24.52 -20.31
N SER A 132 -10.53 25.18 -19.49
CA SER A 132 -9.58 24.47 -18.62
C SER A 132 -9.39 25.18 -17.30
N ALA A 133 -9.12 24.42 -16.23
CA ALA A 133 -8.76 24.94 -14.94
C ALA A 133 -7.78 24.02 -14.22
N GLU A 134 -7.14 24.56 -13.19
CA GLU A 134 -6.35 23.77 -12.26
C GLU A 134 -7.26 22.83 -11.47
N ALA A 135 -6.70 21.70 -11.14
CA ALA A 135 -7.36 20.68 -10.35
C ALA A 135 -6.39 20.11 -9.31
N LYS A 136 -6.90 19.73 -8.17
CA LYS A 136 -6.14 18.98 -7.17
C LYS A 136 -6.61 17.53 -7.14
N VAL A 137 -5.71 16.60 -7.37
CA VAL A 137 -6.00 15.17 -7.19
C VAL A 137 -6.00 14.85 -5.70
N ARG A 138 -6.93 14.02 -5.28
CA ARG A 138 -7.07 13.53 -3.89
C ARG A 138 -6.88 12.04 -3.75
N ASP A 139 -7.27 11.30 -4.75
CA ASP A 139 -6.99 9.87 -4.85
C ASP A 139 -6.87 9.44 -6.31
N LEU A 140 -6.13 8.37 -6.52
CA LEU A 140 -5.89 7.76 -7.82
C LEU A 140 -6.03 6.24 -7.73
N SER A 141 -6.66 5.65 -8.72
CA SER A 141 -6.74 4.21 -8.92
C SER A 141 -6.38 3.86 -10.36
N ARG A 142 -6.35 2.57 -10.69
CA ARG A 142 -6.13 2.13 -12.07
C ARG A 142 -7.18 2.66 -13.05
N GLU A 143 -8.39 2.87 -12.58
CA GLU A 143 -9.57 3.14 -13.41
C GLU A 143 -10.07 4.57 -13.29
N GLY A 144 -9.54 5.37 -12.38
CA GLY A 144 -10.07 6.72 -12.17
C GLY A 144 -9.38 7.50 -11.07
N ALA A 145 -9.83 8.74 -10.90
CA ALA A 145 -9.33 9.68 -9.90
C ALA A 145 -10.47 10.44 -9.23
N ARG A 146 -10.21 10.91 -8.03
CA ARG A 146 -10.97 12.00 -7.42
C ARG A 146 -10.18 13.27 -7.55
N ILE A 147 -10.82 14.28 -8.11
CA ILE A 147 -10.25 15.63 -8.27
C ILE A 147 -11.12 16.69 -7.62
N GLU A 148 -10.50 17.80 -7.28
CA GLU A 148 -11.18 19.05 -6.89
C GLU A 148 -10.80 20.14 -7.88
N THR A 149 -11.78 20.85 -8.45
CA THR A 149 -11.55 21.93 -9.42
C THR A 149 -12.66 22.97 -9.33
N THR A 150 -12.36 24.19 -9.76
CA THR A 150 -13.34 25.27 -9.93
C THR A 150 -14.08 25.17 -11.27
N LEU A 151 -13.59 24.38 -12.24
CA LEU A 151 -14.28 24.18 -13.52
C LEU A 151 -15.59 23.42 -13.27
N PRO A 152 -16.74 23.99 -13.64
CA PRO A 152 -18.00 23.28 -13.54
C PRO A 152 -18.06 22.14 -14.58
N LEU A 153 -18.15 20.90 -14.10
CA LEU A 153 -18.22 19.73 -14.95
C LEU A 153 -19.58 19.05 -14.82
N ALA A 154 -20.13 18.59 -15.94
CA ALA A 154 -21.38 17.80 -15.96
C ALA A 154 -21.09 16.31 -15.80
N ILE A 155 -22.03 15.55 -15.24
CA ILE A 155 -21.94 14.09 -15.20
C ILE A 155 -21.94 13.54 -16.63
N ARG A 156 -21.10 12.54 -16.88
CA ARG A 156 -20.79 11.94 -18.19
C ARG A 156 -20.01 12.84 -19.16
N GLN A 157 -19.67 14.07 -18.75
CA GLN A 157 -18.83 14.94 -19.58
C GLN A 157 -17.45 14.33 -19.76
N LYS A 158 -16.98 14.33 -21.01
CA LYS A 158 -15.63 13.93 -21.37
C LYS A 158 -14.65 15.02 -20.95
N VAL A 159 -13.59 14.61 -20.28
CA VAL A 159 -12.53 15.49 -19.79
C VAL A 159 -11.16 14.99 -20.22
N HIS A 160 -10.24 15.92 -20.41
CA HIS A 160 -8.82 15.63 -20.53
C HIS A 160 -8.16 16.05 -19.21
N PHE A 161 -7.39 15.14 -18.66
CA PHE A 161 -6.72 15.29 -17.39
C PHE A 161 -5.22 15.18 -17.60
N THR A 162 -4.47 16.17 -17.16
CA THR A 162 -3.01 16.24 -17.31
C THR A 162 -2.36 16.60 -15.98
N ALA A 163 -1.24 15.97 -15.67
CA ALA A 163 -0.41 16.31 -14.52
C ALA A 163 1.07 16.08 -14.86
N LYS A 164 1.96 16.68 -14.08
CA LYS A 164 3.40 16.49 -14.26
C LYS A 164 3.76 15.02 -14.08
N GLY A 165 4.46 14.46 -15.06
CA GLY A 165 4.87 13.05 -15.03
C GLY A 165 3.78 12.05 -15.48
N LEU A 166 2.58 12.54 -15.85
CA LEU A 166 1.49 11.74 -16.39
C LEU A 166 1.31 11.97 -17.89
N PRO A 167 0.95 10.94 -18.67
CA PRO A 167 0.40 11.17 -19.98
C PRO A 167 -0.95 11.90 -19.87
N THR A 168 -1.39 12.52 -20.95
CA THR A 168 -2.76 13.04 -21.01
C THR A 168 -3.75 11.89 -20.90
N ILE A 169 -4.60 11.94 -19.90
CA ILE A 169 -5.60 10.91 -19.62
C ILE A 169 -6.96 11.44 -20.06
N VAL A 170 -7.70 10.62 -20.79
CA VAL A 170 -9.08 10.90 -21.17
C VAL A 170 -10.00 10.15 -20.20
N GLY A 171 -10.98 10.83 -19.66
CA GLY A 171 -11.95 10.24 -18.75
C GLY A 171 -13.33 10.88 -18.88
N ASN A 172 -14.27 10.33 -18.12
CA ASN A 172 -15.63 10.88 -18.00
C ASN A 172 -15.95 11.13 -16.54
N VAL A 173 -16.70 12.19 -16.26
CA VAL A 173 -17.20 12.48 -14.92
C VAL A 173 -18.27 11.47 -14.55
N CYS A 174 -18.06 10.71 -13.47
CA CYS A 174 -19.02 9.71 -13.00
C CYS A 174 -19.87 10.18 -11.83
N TRP A 175 -19.36 11.11 -11.01
CA TRP A 175 -20.10 11.75 -9.94
C TRP A 175 -19.52 13.13 -9.63
N ARG A 176 -20.30 13.97 -8.97
CA ARG A 176 -19.88 15.29 -8.48
C ARG A 176 -20.44 15.55 -7.08
N SER A 177 -19.68 16.27 -6.27
CA SER A 177 -20.14 16.78 -4.97
C SER A 177 -19.42 18.11 -4.69
N ARG A 178 -20.16 19.22 -4.76
CA ARG A 178 -19.60 20.58 -4.69
C ARG A 178 -18.50 20.78 -5.76
N SER A 179 -17.26 21.04 -5.35
CA SER A 179 -16.07 21.19 -6.21
C SER A 179 -15.32 19.86 -6.48
N ALA A 180 -15.77 18.76 -5.89
CA ALA A 180 -15.15 17.44 -6.05
C ALA A 180 -15.86 16.63 -7.14
N TYR A 181 -15.06 15.95 -7.95
CA TYR A 181 -15.51 15.13 -9.07
C TYR A 181 -14.81 13.78 -9.07
N GLY A 182 -15.56 12.72 -9.38
CA GLY A 182 -14.98 11.42 -9.68
C GLY A 182 -14.85 11.25 -11.19
N LEU A 183 -13.67 10.88 -11.62
CA LEU A 183 -13.35 10.58 -13.02
C LEU A 183 -13.19 9.07 -13.19
N VAL A 184 -13.76 8.53 -14.27
CA VAL A 184 -13.47 7.19 -14.79
C VAL A 184 -12.65 7.36 -16.06
N PHE A 185 -11.49 6.71 -16.11
CA PHE A 185 -10.57 6.79 -17.23
C PHE A 185 -11.02 5.90 -18.40
N GLN A 186 -10.79 6.33 -19.62
CA GLN A 186 -11.03 5.51 -20.80
C GLN A 186 -9.95 4.45 -21.01
N GLN A 187 -8.74 4.73 -20.57
CA GLN A 187 -7.62 3.78 -20.55
C GLN A 187 -7.25 3.47 -19.11
N VAL A 188 -7.25 2.20 -18.78
CA VAL A 188 -6.93 1.71 -17.43
C VAL A 188 -5.41 1.53 -17.32
N PHE A 189 -4.82 2.06 -16.26
CA PHE A 189 -3.41 1.79 -15.95
C PHE A 189 -3.19 0.31 -15.68
N SER A 190 -2.10 -0.24 -16.18
CA SER A 190 -1.60 -1.48 -15.62
C SER A 190 -1.23 -1.29 -14.15
N PHE A 191 -1.20 -2.37 -13.38
CA PHE A 191 -0.86 -2.27 -11.96
C PHE A 191 0.57 -1.73 -11.75
N GLU A 192 1.50 -2.14 -12.59
CA GLU A 192 2.89 -1.72 -12.54
C GLU A 192 3.07 -0.24 -12.90
N GLU A 193 2.38 0.24 -13.95
CA GLU A 193 2.40 1.66 -14.32
C GLU A 193 1.90 2.53 -13.18
N LEU A 194 0.75 2.20 -12.59
CA LEU A 194 0.22 2.96 -11.47
C LEU A 194 1.15 2.89 -10.24
N ALA A 195 1.75 1.74 -9.95
CA ALA A 195 2.67 1.61 -8.83
C ALA A 195 3.92 2.49 -8.97
N LYS A 196 4.53 2.49 -10.16
CA LYS A 196 5.70 3.34 -10.47
C LYS A 196 5.34 4.82 -10.42
N LEU A 197 4.22 5.17 -11.01
CA LEU A 197 3.72 6.54 -11.04
C LEU A 197 3.44 7.07 -9.63
N ALA A 198 2.74 6.29 -8.83
CA ALA A 198 2.42 6.66 -7.45
C ALA A 198 3.69 6.91 -6.62
N ALA A 199 4.72 6.11 -6.81
CA ALA A 199 6.00 6.31 -6.14
C ALA A 199 6.69 7.62 -6.56
N GLN A 200 6.57 8.02 -7.83
CA GLN A 200 7.16 9.27 -8.34
C GLN A 200 6.41 10.52 -7.87
N LEU A 201 5.10 10.40 -7.65
CA LEU A 201 4.24 11.51 -7.23
C LEU A 201 4.28 11.77 -5.72
N GLN A 202 4.81 10.83 -4.94
CA GLN A 202 4.92 10.99 -3.49
C GLN A 202 6.30 11.51 -3.11
N PRO A 203 6.40 12.57 -2.30
CA PRO A 203 7.68 13.02 -1.79
C PRO A 203 8.27 11.90 -0.91
N ILE A 204 9.54 11.58 -1.12
CA ILE A 204 10.30 10.74 -0.20
C ILE A 204 10.51 11.59 1.06
N THR A 205 9.62 11.45 2.04
CA THR A 205 9.76 12.17 3.30
C THR A 205 10.84 11.48 4.12
N THR A 206 12.02 12.05 4.12
CA THR A 206 13.11 11.70 5.05
C THR A 206 12.89 12.46 6.36
N GLN A 207 11.81 12.18 7.10
CA GLN A 207 11.67 12.63 8.48
C GLN A 207 11.74 11.43 9.42
N PRO A 208 12.59 11.47 10.47
CA PRO A 208 12.59 10.43 11.50
C PRO A 208 11.25 10.48 12.24
N GLY A 209 10.57 9.33 12.27
CA GLY A 209 9.19 9.18 12.68
C GLY A 209 8.82 9.75 14.05
N ALA A 210 7.73 10.50 14.09
CA ALA A 210 6.97 10.69 15.31
C ALA A 210 6.14 9.42 15.60
N PRO A 211 6.06 8.96 16.86
CA PRO A 211 5.29 7.75 17.20
C PRO A 211 3.81 8.00 16.94
N ALA A 212 3.17 7.07 16.23
CA ALA A 212 1.74 7.09 16.01
C ALA A 212 0.99 6.98 17.35
N ALA A 213 0.12 7.93 17.62
CA ALA A 213 -0.73 7.91 18.82
C ALA A 213 -1.72 6.73 18.75
N PRO A 214 -1.97 6.01 19.87
CA PRO A 214 -2.90 4.91 19.91
C PRO A 214 -4.33 5.42 19.70
N ARG A 215 -5.03 4.89 18.70
CA ARG A 215 -6.46 5.14 18.50
C ARG A 215 -7.23 4.35 19.55
N ARG A 216 -7.91 5.03 20.43
CA ARG A 216 -8.92 4.44 21.32
C ARG A 216 -10.12 4.03 20.47
N PHE A 217 -10.45 2.74 20.55
CA PHE A 217 -11.74 2.23 20.07
C PHE A 217 -12.82 2.67 21.08
N ALA A 218 -13.86 3.32 20.59
CA ALA A 218 -15.13 3.49 21.25
C ALA A 218 -16.16 2.64 20.53
#